data_75aedf2e5701c5719742995c17f769f9
#
_entry.id   75aedf2e5701c5719742995c17f769f9
#
_cell.length_a   1.000
_cell.length_b   1.000
_cell.length_c   1.000
_cell.angle_alpha   90.00
_cell.angle_beta   90.00
_cell.angle_gamma   90.00
#
_symmetry.space_group_name_H-M   'P 1'
#
loop_
_entity.id
_entity.type
_entity.pdbx_description
1 polymer ?
#
loop_
_entity_poly.entity_id
_entity_poly.type
_entity_poly.pdbx_seq_one_letter_code
_entity_poly.pdbx_strand_id
1 'polypeptide(L)'
;MTVSVRLITFDLDDTLWDVKPALVAADAAQWRYLTARFPKEPLRELADQQAGTLRAEILAEQPMLAHHISQFRETFIYRLLVRSGQSKTTAAEAASEAFAAFYAERHKVALFEDAATALSTLSQDYLLGALTNGNADVRKTPIASYFSYAWRAEEFGISKPDTLLFHRVFDQAGVSANEVIHVGDCHNNDVAGAVAAGAKAVWFSPDGGASDIADAIVTRLADLPSAIEALARTKPR
;
A
#
# COMPACT_ATOMS: atom_id res chain seq x y z
N MET A 1 -9.34 15.68 30.02
CA MET A 1 -7.93 15.40 29.73
C MET A 1 -7.75 15.57 28.24
N THR A 2 -6.77 16.35 27.78
CA THR A 2 -6.41 16.42 26.36
C THR A 2 -5.74 15.11 25.98
N VAL A 3 -6.35 14.35 25.09
CA VAL A 3 -5.73 13.15 24.52
C VAL A 3 -4.61 13.62 23.59
N SER A 4 -3.40 13.15 23.82
CA SER A 4 -2.24 13.48 22.97
C SER A 4 -2.15 12.50 21.83
N VAL A 5 -1.93 12.97 20.60
CA VAL A 5 -1.59 12.13 19.45
C VAL A 5 -0.28 11.39 19.74
N ARG A 6 -0.23 10.09 19.49
CA ARG A 6 0.92 9.22 19.75
C ARG A 6 1.41 8.51 18.49
N LEU A 7 0.50 8.24 17.56
CA LEU A 7 0.79 7.51 16.33
C LEU A 7 0.34 8.31 15.10
N ILE A 8 1.19 8.37 14.09
CA ILE A 8 0.83 8.84 12.77
C ILE A 8 0.95 7.65 11.83
N THR A 9 -0.14 7.29 11.16
CA THR A 9 -0.12 6.24 10.14
C THR A 9 -0.13 6.86 8.74
N PHE A 10 0.64 6.28 7.82
CA PHE A 10 0.78 6.73 6.44
C PHE A 10 0.34 5.65 5.48
N ASP A 11 -0.45 5.99 4.49
CA ASP A 11 -0.40 5.27 3.24
C ASP A 11 0.96 5.47 2.56
N LEU A 12 1.28 4.64 1.59
CA LEU A 12 2.59 4.63 0.96
C LEU A 12 2.54 5.11 -0.50
N ASP A 13 1.86 4.34 -1.35
CA ASP A 13 1.76 4.58 -2.79
C ASP A 13 0.95 5.86 -3.05
N ASP A 14 1.45 6.73 -3.90
CA ASP A 14 0.88 8.05 -4.24
C ASP A 14 0.74 9.02 -3.05
N THR A 15 1.16 8.58 -1.84
CA THR A 15 1.27 9.42 -0.64
C THR A 15 2.72 9.85 -0.36
N LEU A 16 3.67 8.91 -0.38
CA LEU A 16 5.09 9.19 -0.11
C LEU A 16 5.97 9.09 -1.37
N TRP A 17 5.47 8.48 -2.43
CA TRP A 17 6.11 8.35 -3.75
C TRP A 17 5.07 8.09 -4.84
N ASP A 18 5.38 8.43 -6.09
CA ASP A 18 4.62 7.97 -7.25
C ASP A 18 4.82 6.46 -7.44
N VAL A 19 3.73 5.69 -7.32
CA VAL A 19 3.78 4.23 -7.44
C VAL A 19 4.03 3.75 -8.88
N LYS A 20 3.65 4.54 -9.87
CA LYS A 20 3.61 4.14 -11.27
C LYS A 20 4.98 3.72 -11.82
N PRO A 21 6.09 4.47 -11.64
CA PRO A 21 7.41 4.04 -12.10
C PRO A 21 7.86 2.70 -11.48
N ALA A 22 7.63 2.51 -10.18
CA ALA A 22 7.99 1.29 -9.48
C ALA A 22 7.18 0.08 -9.98
N LEU A 23 5.87 0.24 -10.20
CA LEU A 23 5.02 -0.81 -10.77
C LEU A 23 5.41 -1.18 -12.20
N VAL A 24 5.74 -0.19 -13.04
CA VAL A 24 6.20 -0.42 -14.42
C VAL A 24 7.51 -1.21 -14.43
N ALA A 25 8.47 -0.81 -13.58
CA ALA A 25 9.76 -1.51 -13.47
C ALA A 25 9.59 -2.94 -12.94
N ALA A 26 8.75 -3.11 -11.92
CA ALA A 26 8.45 -4.42 -11.34
C ALA A 26 7.74 -5.36 -12.34
N ASP A 27 6.74 -4.86 -13.06
CA ASP A 27 6.06 -5.63 -14.11
C ASP A 27 7.04 -6.02 -15.23
N ALA A 28 7.89 -5.08 -15.67
CA ALA A 28 8.91 -5.36 -16.67
C ALA A 28 9.92 -6.43 -16.20
N ALA A 29 10.30 -6.44 -14.93
CA ALA A 29 11.20 -7.45 -14.38
C ALA A 29 10.54 -8.85 -14.37
N GLN A 30 9.29 -8.94 -13.95
CA GLN A 30 8.50 -10.17 -13.98
C GLN A 30 8.41 -10.74 -15.41
N TRP A 31 8.05 -9.91 -16.38
CA TRP A 31 7.91 -10.36 -17.76
C TRP A 31 9.25 -10.70 -18.41
N ARG A 32 10.31 -9.99 -18.08
CA ARG A 32 11.67 -10.33 -18.54
C ARG A 32 12.09 -11.72 -18.08
N TYR A 33 11.81 -12.06 -16.80
CA TYR A 33 12.03 -13.41 -16.27
C TYR A 33 11.21 -14.45 -17.04
N LEU A 34 9.90 -14.24 -17.19
CA LEU A 34 9.01 -15.19 -17.86
C LEU A 34 9.39 -15.41 -19.34
N THR A 35 9.72 -14.35 -20.06
CA THR A 35 10.16 -14.45 -21.47
C THR A 35 11.50 -15.19 -21.60
N ALA A 36 12.43 -14.97 -20.69
CA ALA A 36 13.70 -15.69 -20.69
C ALA A 36 13.52 -17.18 -20.36
N ARG A 37 12.61 -17.50 -19.46
CA ARG A 37 12.33 -18.89 -19.01
C ARG A 37 11.52 -19.67 -20.05
N PHE A 38 10.62 -19.00 -20.77
CA PHE A 38 9.69 -19.58 -21.75
C PHE A 38 9.74 -18.83 -23.09
N PRO A 39 10.87 -18.84 -23.81
CA PRO A 39 11.08 -17.99 -24.99
C PRO A 39 10.21 -18.34 -26.20
N LYS A 40 9.58 -19.50 -26.20
CA LYS A 40 8.69 -19.98 -27.29
C LYS A 40 7.20 -19.73 -26.99
N GLU A 41 6.88 -19.30 -25.77
CA GLU A 41 5.50 -19.13 -25.34
C GLU A 41 5.11 -17.64 -25.44
N PRO A 42 4.01 -17.29 -26.12
CA PRO A 42 3.54 -15.92 -26.22
C PRO A 42 2.78 -15.48 -24.94
N LEU A 43 3.43 -15.63 -23.78
CA LEU A 43 2.79 -15.46 -22.46
C LEU A 43 2.22 -14.04 -22.26
N ARG A 44 2.89 -13.01 -22.80
CA ARG A 44 2.40 -11.62 -22.68
C ARG A 44 1.09 -11.44 -23.44
N GLU A 45 1.05 -11.88 -24.67
CA GLU A 45 -0.16 -11.84 -25.50
C GLU A 45 -1.30 -12.64 -24.87
N LEU A 46 -1.00 -13.82 -24.35
CA LEU A 46 -1.97 -14.67 -23.67
C LEU A 46 -2.51 -13.96 -22.40
N ALA A 47 -1.63 -13.29 -21.63
CA ALA A 47 -2.04 -12.52 -20.46
C ALA A 47 -2.97 -11.36 -20.86
N ASP A 48 -2.60 -10.60 -21.88
CA ASP A 48 -3.41 -9.45 -22.35
C ASP A 48 -4.80 -9.89 -22.82
N GLN A 49 -4.89 -11.04 -23.51
CA GLN A 49 -6.16 -11.60 -23.97
C GLN A 49 -7.02 -12.16 -22.84
N GLN A 50 -6.43 -12.72 -21.80
CA GLN A 50 -7.14 -13.49 -20.77
C GLN A 50 -7.17 -12.82 -19.39
N ALA A 51 -6.59 -11.64 -19.21
CA ALA A 51 -6.48 -11.00 -17.90
C ALA A 51 -7.81 -10.89 -17.16
N GLY A 52 -8.85 -10.42 -17.83
CA GLY A 52 -10.19 -10.27 -17.24
C GLY A 52 -10.81 -11.61 -16.83
N THR A 53 -10.73 -12.62 -17.72
CA THR A 53 -11.27 -13.96 -17.47
C THR A 53 -10.54 -14.65 -16.32
N LEU A 54 -9.20 -14.66 -16.37
CA LEU A 54 -8.37 -15.23 -15.30
C LEU A 54 -8.64 -14.58 -13.95
N ARG A 55 -8.72 -13.24 -13.92
CA ARG A 55 -9.04 -12.51 -12.70
C ARG A 55 -10.40 -12.94 -12.13
N ALA A 56 -11.42 -12.98 -12.96
CA ALA A 56 -12.77 -13.35 -12.54
C ALA A 56 -12.81 -14.79 -12.00
N GLU A 57 -12.19 -15.74 -12.67
CA GLU A 57 -12.12 -17.12 -12.23
C GLU A 57 -11.38 -17.28 -10.89
N ILE A 58 -10.20 -16.64 -10.77
CA ILE A 58 -9.42 -16.70 -9.53
C ILE A 58 -10.23 -16.16 -8.36
N LEU A 59 -10.88 -15.00 -8.52
CA LEU A 59 -11.65 -14.38 -7.44
C LEU A 59 -12.97 -15.13 -7.15
N ALA A 60 -13.56 -15.81 -8.15
CA ALA A 60 -14.72 -16.67 -7.92
C ALA A 60 -14.36 -17.91 -7.09
N GLU A 61 -13.19 -18.52 -7.35
CA GLU A 61 -12.71 -19.69 -6.61
C GLU A 61 -12.10 -19.32 -5.25
N GLN A 62 -11.44 -18.18 -5.16
CA GLN A 62 -10.70 -17.70 -3.99
C GLN A 62 -10.97 -16.22 -3.71
N PRO A 63 -12.16 -15.86 -3.20
CA PRO A 63 -12.57 -14.45 -3.00
C PRO A 63 -11.62 -13.65 -2.11
N MET A 64 -10.97 -14.30 -1.15
CA MET A 64 -10.00 -13.65 -0.25
C MET A 64 -8.78 -13.06 -0.97
N LEU A 65 -8.46 -13.54 -2.16
CA LEU A 65 -7.36 -13.00 -2.96
C LEU A 65 -7.60 -11.55 -3.42
N ALA A 66 -8.81 -11.04 -3.30
CA ALA A 66 -9.10 -9.60 -3.48
C ALA A 66 -8.30 -8.72 -2.49
N HIS A 67 -7.97 -9.26 -1.30
CA HIS A 67 -7.20 -8.57 -0.26
C HIS A 67 -5.75 -9.06 -0.15
N HIS A 68 -5.37 -10.15 -0.84
CA HIS A 68 -4.02 -10.72 -0.85
C HIS A 68 -3.36 -10.52 -2.21
N ILE A 69 -3.03 -9.27 -2.54
CA ILE A 69 -2.60 -8.87 -3.90
C ILE A 69 -1.30 -9.54 -4.35
N SER A 70 -0.38 -9.83 -3.45
CA SER A 70 0.84 -10.59 -3.74
C SER A 70 0.50 -12.02 -4.16
N GLN A 71 -0.31 -12.70 -3.37
CA GLN A 71 -0.75 -14.06 -3.66
C GLN A 71 -1.64 -14.11 -4.92
N PHE A 72 -2.48 -13.09 -5.12
CA PHE A 72 -3.27 -12.97 -6.35
C PHE A 72 -2.37 -12.91 -7.59
N ARG A 73 -1.31 -12.06 -7.56
CA ARG A 73 -0.35 -11.93 -8.68
C ARG A 73 0.35 -13.25 -8.97
N GLU A 74 0.85 -13.94 -7.96
CA GLU A 74 1.51 -15.24 -8.10
C GLU A 74 0.54 -16.29 -8.66
N THR A 75 -0.70 -16.36 -8.14
CA THR A 75 -1.76 -17.24 -8.63
C THR A 75 -2.11 -16.94 -10.09
N PHE A 76 -2.17 -15.67 -10.47
CA PHE A 76 -2.44 -15.27 -11.84
C PHE A 76 -1.36 -15.81 -12.80
N ILE A 77 -0.08 -15.62 -12.46
CA ILE A 77 1.04 -16.13 -13.28
C ILE A 77 1.02 -17.66 -13.35
N TYR A 78 0.78 -18.33 -12.21
CA TYR A 78 0.63 -19.78 -12.18
C TYR A 78 -0.45 -20.26 -13.14
N ARG A 79 -1.65 -19.68 -13.09
CA ARG A 79 -2.78 -20.06 -13.96
C ARG A 79 -2.47 -19.79 -15.43
N LEU A 80 -1.82 -18.68 -15.72
CA LEU A 80 -1.39 -18.33 -17.08
C LEU A 80 -0.44 -19.39 -17.65
N LEU A 81 0.56 -19.80 -16.85
CA LEU A 81 1.54 -20.81 -17.25
C LEU A 81 0.90 -22.21 -17.45
N VAL A 82 -0.02 -22.58 -16.58
CA VAL A 82 -0.78 -23.84 -16.78
C VAL A 82 -1.58 -23.80 -18.09
N ARG A 83 -2.21 -22.65 -18.40
CA ARG A 83 -2.95 -22.48 -19.66
C ARG A 83 -2.07 -22.46 -20.89
N SER A 84 -0.81 -22.03 -20.77
CA SER A 84 0.16 -22.14 -21.87
C SER A 84 0.70 -23.56 -22.08
N GLY A 85 0.25 -24.53 -21.26
CA GLY A 85 0.65 -25.93 -21.37
C GLY A 85 1.79 -26.37 -20.45
N GLN A 86 2.24 -25.51 -19.53
CA GLN A 86 3.27 -25.89 -18.57
C GLN A 86 2.73 -26.86 -17.51
N SER A 87 3.59 -27.77 -17.02
CA SER A 87 3.24 -28.64 -15.91
C SER A 87 2.92 -27.82 -14.65
N LYS A 88 2.08 -28.32 -13.76
CA LYS A 88 1.74 -27.64 -12.50
C LYS A 88 2.97 -27.33 -11.65
N THR A 89 3.95 -28.23 -11.60
CA THR A 89 5.20 -28.03 -10.86
C THR A 89 6.02 -26.89 -11.47
N THR A 90 6.28 -26.95 -12.79
CA THR A 90 7.01 -25.90 -13.50
C THR A 90 6.31 -24.54 -13.38
N ALA A 91 4.98 -24.54 -13.50
CA ALA A 91 4.19 -23.32 -13.38
C ALA A 91 4.27 -22.70 -11.98
N ALA A 92 4.23 -23.51 -10.92
CA ALA A 92 4.33 -23.02 -9.53
C ALA A 92 5.71 -22.42 -9.23
N GLU A 93 6.79 -23.13 -9.61
CA GLU A 93 8.16 -22.64 -9.44
C GLU A 93 8.38 -21.32 -10.20
N ALA A 94 7.99 -21.30 -11.48
CA ALA A 94 8.17 -20.11 -12.30
C ALA A 94 7.30 -18.92 -11.87
N ALA A 95 6.10 -19.16 -11.34
CA ALA A 95 5.26 -18.11 -10.81
C ALA A 95 5.89 -17.45 -9.57
N SER A 96 6.43 -18.26 -8.66
CA SER A 96 7.12 -17.75 -7.46
C SER A 96 8.38 -16.96 -7.81
N GLU A 97 9.20 -17.45 -8.75
CA GLU A 97 10.41 -16.74 -9.19
C GLU A 97 10.07 -15.45 -9.96
N ALA A 98 9.02 -15.46 -10.80
CA ALA A 98 8.52 -14.29 -11.49
C ALA A 98 8.01 -13.22 -10.49
N PHE A 99 7.29 -13.66 -9.45
CA PHE A 99 6.85 -12.78 -8.39
C PHE A 99 8.04 -12.22 -7.60
N ALA A 100 9.06 -13.02 -7.30
CA ALA A 100 10.26 -12.56 -6.63
C ALA A 100 10.98 -11.47 -7.45
N ALA A 101 11.05 -11.62 -8.77
CA ALA A 101 11.61 -10.60 -9.67
C ALA A 101 10.79 -9.29 -9.64
N PHE A 102 9.45 -9.38 -9.65
CA PHE A 102 8.55 -8.25 -9.45
C PHE A 102 8.81 -7.58 -8.11
N TYR A 103 8.81 -8.35 -7.03
CA TYR A 103 8.88 -7.84 -5.67
C TYR A 103 10.19 -7.15 -5.36
N ALA A 104 11.29 -7.59 -5.97
CA ALA A 104 12.60 -6.95 -5.84
C ALA A 104 12.63 -5.52 -6.41
N GLU A 105 11.93 -5.27 -7.51
CA GLU A 105 11.85 -3.93 -8.13
C GLU A 105 10.78 -3.04 -7.46
N ARG A 106 9.74 -3.63 -6.87
CA ARG A 106 8.60 -2.94 -6.27
C ARG A 106 8.96 -1.93 -5.19
N HIS A 107 10.11 -2.10 -4.55
CA HIS A 107 10.60 -1.25 -3.46
C HIS A 107 11.62 -0.20 -3.89
N LYS A 108 11.99 -0.15 -5.18
CA LYS A 108 12.88 0.87 -5.73
C LYS A 108 12.07 2.12 -6.07
N VAL A 109 11.64 2.81 -5.04
CA VAL A 109 10.76 3.98 -5.15
C VAL A 109 11.56 5.28 -5.15
N ALA A 110 11.09 6.28 -5.91
CA ALA A 110 11.55 7.65 -5.84
C ALA A 110 10.56 8.45 -4.98
N LEU A 111 11.00 8.92 -3.84
CA LEU A 111 10.17 9.67 -2.91
C LEU A 111 9.70 10.99 -3.52
N PHE A 112 8.50 11.43 -3.15
CA PHE A 112 8.08 12.80 -3.40
C PHE A 112 8.99 13.80 -2.68
N GLU A 113 9.06 15.02 -3.20
CA GLU A 113 9.75 16.12 -2.57
C GLU A 113 9.31 16.26 -1.11
N ASP A 114 10.24 16.53 -0.22
CA ASP A 114 10.04 16.69 1.22
C ASP A 114 9.52 15.47 2.01
N ALA A 115 9.23 14.33 1.37
CA ALA A 115 8.73 13.14 2.07
C ALA A 115 9.66 12.71 3.21
N ALA A 116 10.96 12.53 2.91
CA ALA A 116 11.94 12.13 3.92
C ALA A 116 12.11 13.19 5.03
N THR A 117 12.09 14.47 4.67
CA THR A 117 12.20 15.58 5.64
C THR A 117 10.99 15.63 6.58
N ALA A 118 9.78 15.49 6.03
CA ALA A 118 8.55 15.45 6.82
C ALA A 118 8.55 14.26 7.80
N LEU A 119 8.90 13.05 7.31
CA LEU A 119 8.99 11.86 8.15
C LEU A 119 10.07 12.01 9.24
N SER A 120 11.23 12.54 8.90
CA SER A 120 12.32 12.80 9.86
C SER A 120 11.88 13.75 10.98
N THR A 121 11.15 14.80 10.64
CA THR A 121 10.63 15.77 11.63
C THR A 121 9.58 15.09 12.52
N LEU A 122 8.60 14.41 11.93
CA LEU A 122 7.51 13.79 12.68
C LEU A 122 7.97 12.64 13.58
N SER A 123 8.98 11.88 13.16
CA SER A 123 9.52 10.75 13.94
C SER A 123 10.24 11.17 15.23
N GLN A 124 10.50 12.47 15.44
CA GLN A 124 11.08 12.96 16.69
C GLN A 124 10.07 12.96 17.83
N ASP A 125 8.80 13.20 17.52
CA ASP A 125 7.74 13.39 18.53
C ASP A 125 6.66 12.29 18.49
N TYR A 126 6.53 11.55 17.38
CA TYR A 126 5.47 10.57 17.16
C TYR A 126 6.02 9.21 16.73
N LEU A 127 5.32 8.14 17.09
CA LEU A 127 5.49 6.84 16.45
C LEU A 127 4.94 6.93 15.02
N LEU A 128 5.69 6.41 14.03
CA LEU A 128 5.22 6.34 12.66
C LEU A 128 4.90 4.90 12.26
N GLY A 129 3.76 4.70 11.59
CA GLY A 129 3.32 3.42 11.06
C GLY A 129 2.98 3.52 9.58
N ALA A 130 3.40 2.56 8.77
CA ALA A 130 2.93 2.43 7.39
C ALA A 130 1.69 1.54 7.36
N LEU A 131 0.62 1.94 6.66
CA LEU A 131 -0.61 1.16 6.47
C LEU A 131 -1.05 1.26 5.02
N THR A 132 -0.71 0.27 4.20
CA THR A 132 -0.97 0.26 2.76
C THR A 132 -1.90 -0.86 2.32
N ASN A 133 -2.76 -0.57 1.34
CA ASN A 133 -3.49 -1.59 0.58
C ASN A 133 -2.60 -2.25 -0.49
N GLY A 134 -1.47 -1.63 -0.80
CA GLY A 134 -0.46 -2.16 -1.70
C GLY A 134 0.38 -3.27 -1.07
N ASN A 135 1.30 -3.83 -1.86
CA ASN A 135 2.24 -4.83 -1.38
C ASN A 135 3.66 -4.28 -1.12
N ALA A 136 3.83 -2.96 -1.11
CA ALA A 136 5.09 -2.37 -0.71
C ALA A 136 5.37 -2.65 0.76
N ASP A 137 6.55 -3.17 1.04
CA ASP A 137 7.06 -3.27 2.41
C ASP A 137 7.98 -2.06 2.66
N VAL A 138 7.52 -1.12 3.47
CA VAL A 138 8.29 0.10 3.79
C VAL A 138 9.67 -0.22 4.36
N ARG A 139 9.84 -1.37 5.03
CA ARG A 139 11.11 -1.84 5.57
C ARG A 139 12.18 -2.10 4.49
N LYS A 140 11.77 -2.21 3.23
CA LYS A 140 12.65 -2.41 2.07
C LYS A 140 12.87 -1.14 1.25
N THR A 141 12.41 0.00 1.73
CA THR A 141 12.51 1.30 1.08
C THR A 141 13.55 2.20 1.77
N PRO A 142 14.00 3.29 1.14
CA PRO A 142 14.98 4.21 1.74
C PRO A 142 14.53 4.87 3.04
N ILE A 143 13.22 4.88 3.34
CA ILE A 143 12.63 5.53 4.52
C ILE A 143 12.30 4.57 5.66
N ALA A 144 12.75 3.32 5.57
CA ALA A 144 12.47 2.27 6.56
C ALA A 144 12.74 2.69 8.01
N SER A 145 13.83 3.44 8.23
CA SER A 145 14.29 3.83 9.57
C SER A 145 13.35 4.79 10.33
N TYR A 146 12.44 5.46 9.64
CA TYR A 146 11.48 6.35 10.28
C TYR A 146 10.27 5.62 10.87
N PHE A 147 10.00 4.38 10.43
CA PHE A 147 8.79 3.66 10.78
C PHE A 147 9.00 2.67 11.93
N SER A 148 8.22 2.83 12.98
CA SER A 148 8.13 1.87 14.09
C SER A 148 7.27 0.67 13.73
N TYR A 149 6.31 0.85 12.83
CA TYR A 149 5.36 -0.17 12.39
C TYR A 149 5.23 -0.19 10.87
N ALA A 150 5.00 -1.38 10.31
CA ALA A 150 4.76 -1.57 8.89
C ALA A 150 3.68 -2.63 8.71
N TRP A 151 2.52 -2.22 8.23
CA TRP A 151 1.34 -3.07 8.02
C TRP A 151 0.92 -3.01 6.56
N ARG A 152 0.69 -4.18 5.99
CA ARG A 152 0.08 -4.35 4.68
C ARG A 152 -1.28 -5.00 4.85
N ALA A 153 -2.29 -4.48 4.18
CA ALA A 153 -3.66 -5.00 4.24
C ALA A 153 -3.73 -6.50 3.98
N GLU A 154 -2.88 -7.01 3.09
CA GLU A 154 -2.79 -8.44 2.77
C GLU A 154 -2.40 -9.32 3.97
N GLU A 155 -1.75 -8.79 5.01
CA GLU A 155 -1.40 -9.53 6.22
C GLU A 155 -2.63 -9.77 7.12
N PHE A 156 -3.68 -8.98 6.91
CA PHE A 156 -4.94 -9.04 7.67
C PHE A 156 -6.10 -9.66 6.90
N GLY A 157 -5.97 -9.80 5.58
CA GLY A 157 -7.07 -10.21 4.70
C GLY A 157 -8.21 -9.20 4.62
N ILE A 158 -7.94 -7.92 4.92
CA ILE A 158 -8.89 -6.81 4.96
C ILE A 158 -8.16 -5.59 4.40
N SER A 159 -8.86 -4.72 3.66
CA SER A 159 -8.27 -3.51 3.05
C SER A 159 -8.97 -2.25 3.52
N LYS A 160 -8.26 -1.12 3.58
CA LYS A 160 -8.88 0.20 3.72
C LYS A 160 -9.96 0.36 2.61
N PRO A 161 -11.12 0.92 2.88
CA PRO A 161 -11.51 1.72 4.05
C PRO A 161 -12.16 0.92 5.21
N ASP A 162 -12.08 -0.40 5.25
CA ASP A 162 -12.70 -1.18 6.33
C ASP A 162 -12.12 -0.75 7.69
N THR A 163 -12.99 -0.30 8.60
CA THR A 163 -12.62 0.19 9.94
C THR A 163 -11.96 -0.88 10.79
N LEU A 164 -12.27 -2.16 10.54
CA LEU A 164 -11.65 -3.26 11.27
C LEU A 164 -10.13 -3.33 11.03
N LEU A 165 -9.66 -2.99 9.82
CA LEU A 165 -8.22 -2.91 9.55
C LEU A 165 -7.56 -1.82 10.42
N PHE A 166 -8.15 -0.62 10.44
CA PHE A 166 -7.65 0.49 11.26
C PHE A 166 -7.61 0.12 12.75
N HIS A 167 -8.68 -0.44 13.29
CA HIS A 167 -8.71 -0.85 14.70
C HIS A 167 -7.65 -1.92 15.02
N ARG A 168 -7.44 -2.91 14.15
CA ARG A 168 -6.41 -3.93 14.36
C ARG A 168 -4.99 -3.33 14.41
N VAL A 169 -4.67 -2.36 13.57
CA VAL A 169 -3.35 -1.73 13.61
C VAL A 169 -3.20 -0.79 14.82
N PHE A 170 -4.27 -0.12 15.25
CA PHE A 170 -4.26 0.69 16.48
C PHE A 170 -4.04 -0.18 17.72
N ASP A 171 -4.71 -1.32 17.79
CA ASP A 171 -4.54 -2.30 18.88
C ASP A 171 -3.09 -2.84 18.90
N GLN A 172 -2.52 -3.17 17.73
CA GLN A 172 -1.12 -3.62 17.66
C GLN A 172 -0.12 -2.54 18.08
N ALA A 173 -0.44 -1.26 17.85
CA ALA A 173 0.39 -0.14 18.28
C ALA A 173 0.15 0.25 19.76
N GLY A 174 -0.86 -0.32 20.42
CA GLY A 174 -1.24 0.01 21.79
C GLY A 174 -1.74 1.44 21.96
N VAL A 175 -2.54 1.91 20.99
CA VAL A 175 -3.14 3.25 20.96
C VAL A 175 -4.64 3.18 20.71
N SER A 176 -5.37 4.18 21.19
CA SER A 176 -6.79 4.39 20.88
C SER A 176 -6.92 5.21 19.60
N ALA A 177 -8.03 5.07 18.88
CA ALA A 177 -8.26 5.76 17.61
C ALA A 177 -8.05 7.29 17.70
N ASN A 178 -8.49 7.90 18.79
CA ASN A 178 -8.35 9.34 19.05
C ASN A 178 -6.90 9.80 19.35
N GLU A 179 -5.95 8.87 19.48
CA GLU A 179 -4.51 9.12 19.59
C GLU A 179 -3.79 9.01 18.25
N VAL A 180 -4.56 8.81 17.14
CA VAL A 180 -4.02 8.53 15.80
C VAL A 180 -4.40 9.63 14.80
N ILE A 181 -3.45 9.98 13.94
CA ILE A 181 -3.69 10.72 12.70
C ILE A 181 -3.27 9.82 11.54
N HIS A 182 -4.17 9.60 10.58
CA HIS A 182 -3.85 8.90 9.34
C HIS A 182 -3.59 9.91 8.21
N VAL A 183 -2.58 9.66 7.40
CA VAL A 183 -2.21 10.48 6.25
C VAL A 183 -2.28 9.61 4.99
N GLY A 184 -2.99 10.05 3.97
CA GLY A 184 -3.08 9.33 2.69
C GLY A 184 -3.66 10.18 1.58
N ASP A 185 -3.53 9.70 0.33
CA ASP A 185 -3.98 10.41 -0.88
C ASP A 185 -5.40 10.02 -1.30
N CYS A 186 -5.83 8.81 -0.98
CA CYS A 186 -7.13 8.30 -1.39
C CYS A 186 -8.23 8.75 -0.42
N HIS A 187 -9.07 9.71 -0.86
CA HIS A 187 -10.14 10.24 -0.02
C HIS A 187 -11.06 9.16 0.57
N ASN A 188 -11.41 8.12 -0.20
CA ASN A 188 -12.25 7.03 0.29
C ASN A 188 -11.50 6.07 1.22
N ASN A 189 -10.33 5.58 0.77
CA ASN A 189 -9.62 4.54 1.52
C ASN A 189 -8.98 5.08 2.80
N ASP A 190 -8.36 6.26 2.72
CA ASP A 190 -7.57 6.81 3.80
C ASP A 190 -8.40 7.76 4.66
N VAL A 191 -9.00 8.78 4.04
CA VAL A 191 -9.70 9.80 4.81
C VAL A 191 -10.99 9.25 5.40
N ALA A 192 -11.90 8.74 4.56
CA ALA A 192 -13.18 8.23 5.04
C ALA A 192 -12.99 7.00 5.96
N GLY A 193 -12.05 6.10 5.62
CA GLY A 193 -11.76 4.92 6.44
C GLY A 193 -11.23 5.27 7.83
N ALA A 194 -10.24 6.17 7.92
CA ALA A 194 -9.66 6.59 9.20
C ALA A 194 -10.67 7.34 10.08
N VAL A 195 -11.43 8.26 9.47
CA VAL A 195 -12.48 9.02 10.17
C VAL A 195 -13.57 8.10 10.69
N ALA A 196 -14.03 7.13 9.89
CA ALA A 196 -15.02 6.15 10.32
C ALA A 196 -14.49 5.24 11.45
N ALA A 197 -13.17 5.02 11.52
CA ALA A 197 -12.52 4.31 12.61
C ALA A 197 -12.29 5.18 13.86
N GLY A 198 -12.64 6.48 13.83
CA GLY A 198 -12.51 7.41 14.95
C GLY A 198 -11.13 8.09 15.06
N ALA A 199 -10.26 7.92 14.08
CA ALA A 199 -8.99 8.64 13.97
C ALA A 199 -9.18 10.00 13.28
N LYS A 200 -8.19 10.89 13.41
CA LYS A 200 -8.10 12.07 12.54
C LYS A 200 -7.46 11.70 11.22
N ALA A 201 -7.80 12.44 10.17
CA ALA A 201 -7.29 12.21 8.82
C ALA A 201 -6.73 13.49 8.18
N VAL A 202 -5.53 13.39 7.63
CA VAL A 202 -4.95 14.39 6.74
C VAL A 202 -5.00 13.86 5.31
N TRP A 203 -5.67 14.58 4.45
CA TRP A 203 -5.70 14.27 3.04
C TRP A 203 -4.52 14.90 2.32
N PHE A 204 -3.64 14.08 1.77
CA PHE A 204 -2.60 14.53 0.86
C PHE A 204 -3.18 14.61 -0.55
N SER A 205 -3.34 15.82 -1.06
CA SER A 205 -3.95 16.10 -2.36
C SER A 205 -3.13 17.12 -3.14
N PRO A 206 -2.08 16.69 -3.88
CA PRO A 206 -1.18 17.60 -4.60
C PRO A 206 -1.89 18.54 -5.57
N ASP A 207 -2.97 18.07 -6.20
CA ASP A 207 -3.78 18.85 -7.14
C ASP A 207 -4.80 19.76 -6.45
N GLY A 208 -4.82 19.77 -5.12
CA GLY A 208 -5.82 20.47 -4.33
C GLY A 208 -7.14 19.69 -4.24
N GLY A 209 -8.10 20.27 -3.54
CA GLY A 209 -9.42 19.65 -3.36
C GLY A 209 -10.15 20.25 -2.16
N ALA A 210 -11.39 19.81 -1.98
CA ALA A 210 -12.20 20.11 -0.81
C ALA A 210 -12.70 18.83 -0.18
N SER A 211 -12.78 18.79 1.14
CA SER A 211 -13.30 17.65 1.89
C SER A 211 -14.04 18.17 3.13
N ASP A 212 -15.24 17.62 3.33
CA ASP A 212 -16.05 17.93 4.52
C ASP A 212 -15.70 17.03 5.71
N ILE A 213 -14.87 16.00 5.49
CA ILE A 213 -14.54 15.00 6.51
C ILE A 213 -13.07 14.95 6.89
N ALA A 214 -12.13 15.37 6.02
CA ALA A 214 -10.71 15.48 6.38
C ALA A 214 -10.51 16.55 7.45
N ASP A 215 -9.67 16.26 8.44
CA ASP A 215 -9.33 17.24 9.49
C ASP A 215 -8.34 18.30 8.98
N ALA A 216 -7.52 17.95 7.98
CA ALA A 216 -6.68 18.88 7.23
C ALA A 216 -6.46 18.37 5.81
N ILE A 217 -6.12 19.29 4.90
CA ILE A 217 -5.71 18.98 3.53
C ILE A 217 -4.33 19.61 3.32
N VAL A 218 -3.40 18.83 2.80
CA VAL A 218 -2.06 19.32 2.44
C VAL A 218 -1.79 19.01 0.96
N THR A 219 -1.22 19.98 0.27
CA THR A 219 -0.85 19.84 -1.15
C THR A 219 0.64 19.56 -1.32
N ARG A 220 1.44 19.75 -0.29
CA ARG A 220 2.88 19.48 -0.25
C ARG A 220 3.23 18.79 1.06
N LEU A 221 4.13 17.82 1.01
CA LEU A 221 4.58 17.11 2.20
C LEU A 221 5.41 18.00 3.15
N ALA A 222 5.99 19.09 2.65
CA ALA A 222 6.62 20.12 3.49
C ALA A 222 5.68 20.73 4.53
N ASP A 223 4.39 20.83 4.22
CA ASP A 223 3.39 21.44 5.09
C ASP A 223 2.82 20.46 6.13
N LEU A 224 3.12 19.16 5.97
CA LEU A 224 2.55 18.09 6.80
C LEU A 224 2.92 18.20 8.28
N PRO A 225 4.18 18.47 8.70
CA PRO A 225 4.51 18.59 10.11
C PRO A 225 3.68 19.65 10.82
N SER A 226 3.52 20.84 10.20
CA SER A 226 2.71 21.93 10.77
C SER A 226 1.23 21.59 10.86
N ALA A 227 0.67 20.89 9.85
CA ALA A 227 -0.71 20.43 9.86
C ALA A 227 -0.95 19.42 10.99
N ILE A 228 -0.06 18.44 11.14
CA ILE A 228 -0.11 17.42 12.21
C ILE A 228 -0.03 18.10 13.58
N GLU A 229 0.91 19.01 13.79
CA GLU A 229 1.05 19.75 15.05
C GLU A 229 -0.21 20.53 15.41
N ALA A 230 -0.80 21.21 14.44
CA ALA A 230 -2.07 21.93 14.64
C ALA A 230 -3.19 20.97 15.07
N LEU A 231 -3.34 19.81 14.39
CA LEU A 231 -4.35 18.81 14.70
C LEU A 231 -4.11 18.13 16.06
N ALA A 232 -2.87 17.92 16.47
CA ALA A 232 -2.54 17.33 17.76
C ALA A 232 -2.99 18.17 18.94
N ARG A 233 -3.15 19.49 18.74
CA ARG A 233 -3.65 20.45 19.77
C ARG A 233 -5.18 20.56 19.80
N THR A 234 -5.90 20.02 18.80
CA THR A 234 -7.37 20.07 18.78
C THR A 234 -7.97 18.93 19.62
N LYS A 235 -9.22 19.12 20.05
CA LYS A 235 -9.95 18.04 20.75
C LYS A 235 -10.06 16.80 19.87
N PRO A 236 -10.13 15.60 20.49
CA PRO A 236 -10.50 14.37 19.78
C PRO A 236 -11.85 14.52 19.06
N ARG A 237 -12.05 13.72 18.05
CA ARG A 237 -13.36 13.55 17.40
C ARG A 237 -14.38 12.95 18.36
#